data_5f1aa44fc4db99e8cf355c3e3ee11a65
#
_entry.id   5f1aa44fc4db99e8cf355c3e3ee11a65
#
_cell.length_a   1.000
_cell.length_b   1.000
_cell.length_c   1.000
_cell.angle_alpha   90.00
_cell.angle_beta   90.00
_cell.angle_gamma   90.00
#
_symmetry.space_group_name_H-M   'P 1'
#
loop_
_entity.id
_entity.type
_entity.pdbx_description
1 polymer ?
#
loop_
_entity_poly.entity_id
_entity_poly.type
_entity_poly.pdbx_seq_one_letter_code
_entity_poly.pdbx_strand_id
1 'polypeptide(L)'
;MVKDSSYTLADVRVGEEDGIPFVETEGTEDFDLRAVMECGQCFRFTPVAGTSHRCEYSGVAYGRFISVAEDEGTLRFYNTDIQEFGSLWIGYFGLDTDYAAIKRDILSRSDRPVLGEAVAAGGGIRILRQDAWEALCSFIISQNNNIPRI
;
A
#
# COMPACT_ATOMS: atom_id res chain seq x y z
N MET A 1 -19.30 -13.30 8.18
CA MET A 1 -19.57 -13.19 6.73
C MET A 1 -19.17 -11.76 6.37
N VAL A 2 -17.90 -11.57 5.98
CA VAL A 2 -17.34 -10.26 5.60
C VAL A 2 -17.98 -9.93 4.26
N LYS A 3 -18.67 -8.80 4.18
CA LYS A 3 -19.17 -8.28 2.92
C LYS A 3 -17.96 -7.97 2.04
N ASP A 4 -17.94 -8.62 0.89
CA ASP A 4 -17.06 -8.32 -0.23
C ASP A 4 -17.22 -6.85 -0.59
N SER A 5 -16.35 -5.98 -0.09
CA SER A 5 -16.19 -4.64 -0.63
C SER A 5 -15.37 -4.82 -1.90
N SER A 6 -16.04 -5.27 -2.96
CA SER A 6 -15.43 -5.37 -4.28
C SER A 6 -14.99 -3.97 -4.68
N TYR A 7 -13.67 -3.73 -4.59
CA TYR A 7 -13.03 -2.62 -5.26
C TYR A 7 -13.43 -2.73 -6.73
N THR A 8 -14.28 -1.84 -7.17
CA THR A 8 -14.81 -1.88 -8.53
C THR A 8 -13.82 -1.15 -9.42
N LEU A 9 -13.31 -1.81 -10.46
CA LEU A 9 -12.50 -1.19 -11.51
C LEU A 9 -13.22 -0.03 -12.23
N ALA A 10 -14.48 0.24 -11.88
CA ALA A 10 -15.30 1.32 -12.44
C ALA A 10 -14.82 2.72 -12.01
N ASP A 11 -14.08 2.83 -10.91
CA ASP A 11 -13.61 4.11 -10.36
C ASP A 11 -12.12 4.36 -10.66
N VAL A 12 -11.61 3.69 -11.71
CA VAL A 12 -10.19 3.72 -12.07
C VAL A 12 -10.00 4.50 -13.36
N ARG A 13 -9.10 5.47 -13.35
CA ARG A 13 -8.64 6.19 -14.54
C ARG A 13 -7.32 5.61 -15.03
N VAL A 14 -7.19 5.42 -16.33
CA VAL A 14 -5.93 5.05 -16.98
C VAL A 14 -5.43 6.21 -17.82
N GLY A 15 -4.12 6.37 -17.88
CA GLY A 15 -3.49 7.45 -18.64
C GLY A 15 -2.01 7.20 -18.89
N GLU A 16 -1.36 8.22 -19.39
CA GLU A 16 0.08 8.24 -19.65
C GLU A 16 0.62 9.62 -19.26
N GLU A 17 1.75 9.66 -18.62
CA GLU A 17 2.47 10.86 -18.24
C GLU A 17 3.96 10.69 -18.60
N ASP A 18 4.49 11.57 -19.42
CA ASP A 18 5.87 11.50 -19.94
C ASP A 18 6.24 10.15 -20.60
N GLY A 19 5.28 9.50 -21.26
CA GLY A 19 5.46 8.20 -21.89
C GLY A 19 5.37 7.01 -20.91
N ILE A 20 5.01 7.25 -19.66
CA ILE A 20 4.86 6.24 -18.61
C ILE A 20 3.37 5.98 -18.39
N PRO A 21 2.88 4.74 -18.62
CA PRO A 21 1.49 4.40 -18.34
C PRO A 21 1.21 4.44 -16.85
N PHE A 22 0.02 4.88 -16.49
CA PHE A 22 -0.43 4.85 -15.11
C PHE A 22 -1.89 4.41 -14.97
N VAL A 23 -2.19 3.91 -13.80
CA VAL A 23 -3.53 3.65 -13.30
C VAL A 23 -3.75 4.52 -12.06
N GLU A 24 -4.82 5.27 -12.05
CA GLU A 24 -5.18 6.18 -10.94
C GLU A 24 -6.51 5.79 -10.35
N THR A 25 -6.59 5.84 -9.04
CA THR A 25 -7.81 5.51 -8.29
C THR A 25 -7.98 6.46 -7.12
N GLU A 26 -9.21 6.63 -6.66
CA GLU A 26 -9.46 7.32 -5.41
C GLU A 26 -8.77 6.59 -4.26
N GLY A 27 -8.09 7.34 -3.42
CA GLY A 27 -7.53 6.86 -2.17
C GLY A 27 -8.65 6.59 -1.16
N THR A 28 -8.36 5.75 -0.19
CA THR A 28 -9.28 5.52 0.92
C THR A 28 -8.79 6.27 2.16
N GLU A 29 -9.70 6.70 3.03
CA GLU A 29 -9.34 7.34 4.33
C GLU A 29 -8.43 6.45 5.20
N ASP A 30 -8.43 5.14 4.93
CA ASP A 30 -7.65 4.14 5.64
C ASP A 30 -6.39 3.72 4.86
N PHE A 31 -5.83 4.58 4.04
CA PHE A 31 -4.59 4.35 3.33
C PHE A 31 -3.66 5.57 3.46
N ASP A 32 -2.44 5.36 3.89
CA ASP A 32 -1.36 6.33 3.87
C ASP A 32 -0.12 5.64 3.29
N LEU A 33 0.26 6.03 2.07
CA LEU A 33 1.34 5.39 1.34
C LEU A 33 2.67 5.45 2.11
N ARG A 34 2.96 6.60 2.73
CA ARG A 34 4.18 6.75 3.52
C ARG A 34 4.19 5.79 4.71
N ALA A 35 3.08 5.73 5.46
CA ALA A 35 2.97 4.84 6.60
C ALA A 35 3.08 3.37 6.19
N VAL A 36 2.50 2.99 5.05
CA VAL A 36 2.61 1.63 4.48
C VAL A 36 4.05 1.28 4.12
N MET A 37 4.78 2.20 3.47
CA MET A 37 6.15 1.94 2.99
C MET A 37 7.22 2.03 4.08
N GLU A 38 7.00 2.88 5.09
CA GLU A 38 8.01 3.15 6.14
C GLU A 38 7.79 2.34 7.43
N CYS A 39 6.71 1.56 7.57
CA CYS A 39 6.46 0.75 8.76
C CYS A 39 7.35 -0.50 8.91
N GLY A 40 8.28 -0.73 7.97
CA GLY A 40 9.26 -1.81 8.06
C GLY A 40 8.78 -3.18 7.58
N GLN A 41 7.69 -3.25 6.83
CA GLN A 41 7.18 -4.51 6.28
C GLN A 41 7.78 -4.86 4.90
N CYS A 42 8.33 -3.90 4.18
CA CYS A 42 9.03 -4.12 2.91
C CYS A 42 10.27 -3.22 2.83
N PHE A 43 11.30 -3.67 2.10
CA PHE A 43 12.59 -2.99 2.03
C PHE A 43 13.02 -2.67 0.59
N ARG A 44 12.20 -2.99 -0.40
CA ARG A 44 12.51 -2.83 -1.82
C ARG A 44 11.89 -1.59 -2.45
N PHE A 45 11.19 -0.78 -1.66
CA PHE A 45 10.66 0.50 -2.08
C PHE A 45 11.49 1.63 -1.49
N THR A 46 11.78 2.61 -2.32
CA THR A 46 12.52 3.82 -1.92
C THR A 46 11.73 5.07 -2.29
N PRO A 47 11.78 6.12 -1.47
CA PRO A 47 11.12 7.38 -1.81
C PRO A 47 11.74 7.99 -3.08
N VAL A 48 10.90 8.51 -3.94
CA VAL A 48 11.32 9.21 -5.17
C VAL A 48 11.64 10.66 -4.83
N ALA A 49 12.89 11.05 -5.07
CA ALA A 49 13.34 12.41 -4.80
C ALA A 49 12.84 13.38 -5.88
N GLY A 50 12.34 14.55 -5.46
CA GLY A 50 11.90 15.60 -6.38
C GLY A 50 10.56 15.32 -7.08
N THR A 51 9.79 14.36 -6.60
CA THR A 51 8.43 14.12 -7.08
C THR A 51 7.56 15.36 -6.93
N SER A 52 6.61 15.53 -7.84
CA SER A 52 5.56 16.55 -7.76
C SER A 52 4.39 16.15 -6.86
N HIS A 53 4.33 14.88 -6.47
CA HIS A 53 3.29 14.32 -5.60
C HIS A 53 3.58 14.58 -4.11
N ARG A 54 2.56 14.46 -3.27
CA ARG A 54 2.71 14.52 -1.80
C ARG A 54 3.76 13.52 -1.29
N CYS A 55 3.73 12.32 -1.82
CA CYS A 55 4.78 11.32 -1.67
C CYS A 55 4.72 10.31 -2.83
N GLU A 56 5.87 9.73 -3.14
CA GLU A 56 6.01 8.72 -4.17
C GLU A 56 7.10 7.72 -3.76
N TYR A 57 6.84 6.45 -3.99
CA TYR A 57 7.79 5.37 -3.73
C TYR A 57 7.89 4.47 -4.95
N SER A 58 9.12 4.16 -5.36
CA SER A 58 9.37 3.22 -6.44
C SER A 58 10.09 1.98 -5.94
N GLY A 59 9.80 0.84 -6.54
CA GLY A 59 10.40 -0.42 -6.12
C GLY A 59 10.02 -1.59 -7.03
N VAL A 60 10.40 -2.77 -6.58
CA VAL A 60 10.12 -4.02 -7.27
C VAL A 60 9.37 -4.96 -6.33
N ALA A 61 8.23 -5.47 -6.78
CA ALA A 61 7.49 -6.53 -6.11
C ALA A 61 6.98 -7.53 -7.15
N TYR A 62 6.96 -8.81 -6.84
CA TYR A 62 6.60 -9.88 -7.79
C TYR A 62 7.38 -9.82 -9.13
N GLY A 63 8.63 -9.35 -9.09
CA GLY A 63 9.46 -9.17 -10.29
C GLY A 63 9.01 -8.03 -11.21
N ARG A 64 8.10 -7.16 -10.77
CA ARG A 64 7.59 -5.98 -11.50
C ARG A 64 8.10 -4.71 -10.87
N PHE A 65 8.63 -3.80 -11.71
CA PHE A 65 8.93 -2.44 -11.26
C PHE A 65 7.65 -1.62 -11.26
N ILE A 66 7.42 -0.88 -10.18
CA ILE A 66 6.28 0.01 -10.03
C ILE A 66 6.70 1.28 -9.29
N SER A 67 6.10 2.41 -9.62
CA SER A 67 6.10 3.60 -8.78
C SER A 67 4.68 3.88 -8.33
N VAL A 68 4.50 4.21 -7.06
CA VAL A 68 3.21 4.54 -6.48
C VAL A 68 3.29 5.92 -5.86
N ALA A 69 2.41 6.80 -6.29
CA ALA A 69 2.30 8.16 -5.79
C ALA A 69 0.97 8.35 -5.05
N GLU A 70 0.99 9.20 -4.04
CA GLU A 70 -0.19 9.63 -3.31
C GLU A 70 -0.28 11.15 -3.29
N ASP A 71 -1.44 11.64 -3.66
CA ASP A 71 -1.88 13.01 -3.47
C ASP A 71 -3.15 13.04 -2.59
N GLU A 72 -3.72 14.22 -2.35
CA GLU A 72 -4.94 14.38 -1.57
C GLU A 72 -6.09 13.55 -2.17
N GLY A 73 -6.41 12.42 -1.56
CA GLY A 73 -7.51 11.55 -1.95
C GLY A 73 -7.29 10.72 -3.22
N THR A 74 -6.06 10.64 -3.76
CA THR A 74 -5.76 9.93 -5.00
C THR A 74 -4.51 9.07 -4.85
N LEU A 75 -4.57 7.86 -5.39
CA LEU A 75 -3.42 6.96 -5.56
C LEU A 75 -3.14 6.76 -7.04
N ARG A 76 -1.91 6.93 -7.45
CA ARG A 76 -1.47 6.72 -8.84
C ARG A 76 -0.36 5.67 -8.87
N PHE A 77 -0.55 4.69 -9.76
CA PHE A 77 0.34 3.56 -9.95
C PHE A 77 0.96 3.64 -11.33
N TYR A 78 2.24 3.96 -11.42
CA TYR A 78 2.99 4.07 -12.68
C TYR A 78 3.60 2.74 -13.09
N ASN A 79 3.88 2.57 -14.37
CA ASN A 79 4.45 1.36 -14.97
C ASN A 79 3.54 0.13 -14.84
N THR A 80 2.23 0.34 -14.86
CA THR A 80 1.24 -0.72 -14.84
C THR A 80 0.07 -0.40 -15.77
N ASP A 81 -0.64 -1.42 -16.18
CA ASP A 81 -1.90 -1.30 -16.90
C ASP A 81 -3.08 -1.77 -16.05
N ILE A 82 -4.30 -1.60 -16.56
CA ILE A 82 -5.53 -1.94 -15.84
C ILE A 82 -5.64 -3.43 -15.51
N GLN A 83 -5.09 -4.31 -16.34
CA GLN A 83 -5.15 -5.76 -16.13
C GLN A 83 -4.19 -6.18 -15.02
N GLU A 84 -2.96 -5.68 -15.07
CA GLU A 84 -1.95 -5.94 -14.03
C GLU A 84 -2.37 -5.28 -12.71
N PHE A 85 -2.90 -4.06 -12.73
CA PHE A 85 -3.45 -3.39 -11.56
C PHE A 85 -4.53 -4.25 -10.90
N GLY A 86 -5.51 -4.72 -11.67
CA GLY A 86 -6.61 -5.54 -11.18
C GLY A 86 -6.19 -6.91 -10.64
N SER A 87 -5.23 -7.57 -11.31
CA SER A 87 -4.81 -8.93 -10.96
C SER A 87 -3.74 -9.00 -9.87
N LEU A 88 -2.95 -7.95 -9.68
CA LEU A 88 -1.80 -7.95 -8.78
C LEU A 88 -1.87 -6.83 -7.74
N TRP A 89 -1.93 -5.57 -8.18
CA TRP A 89 -1.67 -4.44 -7.29
C TRP A 89 -2.81 -4.16 -6.31
N ILE A 90 -4.07 -4.36 -6.69
CA ILE A 90 -5.21 -4.29 -5.75
C ILE A 90 -4.96 -5.24 -4.56
N GLY A 91 -4.59 -6.49 -4.86
CA GLY A 91 -4.27 -7.47 -3.84
C GLY A 91 -3.04 -7.10 -3.03
N TYR A 92 -1.93 -6.74 -3.70
CA TYR A 92 -0.67 -6.40 -3.05
C TYR A 92 -0.82 -5.30 -2.00
N PHE A 93 -1.50 -4.21 -2.34
CA PHE A 93 -1.73 -3.07 -1.45
C PHE A 93 -2.95 -3.25 -0.53
N GLY A 94 -3.67 -4.36 -0.62
CA GLY A 94 -4.86 -4.64 0.18
C GLY A 94 -6.00 -3.64 -0.08
N LEU A 95 -6.10 -3.10 -1.31
CA LEU A 95 -7.16 -2.15 -1.66
C LEU A 95 -8.55 -2.79 -1.64
N ASP A 96 -8.61 -4.10 -1.80
CA ASP A 96 -9.80 -4.95 -1.69
C ASP A 96 -10.27 -5.22 -0.24
N THR A 97 -9.58 -4.70 0.75
CA THR A 97 -9.83 -4.98 2.16
C THR A 97 -10.46 -3.77 2.86
N ASP A 98 -11.60 -3.97 3.50
CA ASP A 98 -12.28 -2.95 4.32
C ASP A 98 -11.58 -2.79 5.68
N TYR A 99 -10.54 -1.93 5.70
CA TYR A 99 -9.82 -1.60 6.93
C TYR A 99 -10.66 -0.80 7.92
N ALA A 100 -11.63 -0.03 7.46
CA ALA A 100 -12.55 0.67 8.34
C ALA A 100 -13.40 -0.32 9.16
N ALA A 101 -13.88 -1.40 8.53
CA ALA A 101 -14.58 -2.46 9.24
C ALA A 101 -13.68 -3.18 10.24
N ILE A 102 -12.43 -3.47 9.86
CA ILE A 102 -11.44 -4.09 10.76
C ILE A 102 -11.20 -3.21 11.98
N LYS A 103 -10.96 -1.91 11.79
CA LYS A 103 -10.76 -0.95 12.89
C LYS A 103 -11.97 -0.87 13.81
N ARG A 104 -13.19 -0.79 13.24
CA ARG A 104 -14.42 -0.81 14.04
C ARG A 104 -14.55 -2.09 14.87
N ASP A 105 -14.23 -3.24 14.29
CA ASP A 105 -14.28 -4.53 14.99
C ASP A 105 -13.25 -4.57 16.14
N ILE A 106 -12.01 -4.13 15.89
CA ILE A 106 -10.96 -4.04 16.92
C ILE A 106 -11.42 -3.17 18.10
N LEU A 107 -11.94 -1.98 17.79
CA LEU A 107 -12.39 -1.04 18.83
C LEU A 107 -13.62 -1.53 19.59
N SER A 108 -14.50 -2.30 18.95
CA SER A 108 -15.68 -2.88 19.60
C SER A 108 -15.35 -3.98 20.61
N ARG A 109 -14.18 -4.59 20.51
CA ARG A 109 -13.76 -5.73 21.37
C ARG A 109 -13.01 -5.29 22.64
N SER A 110 -12.72 -4.02 22.81
CA SER A 110 -11.93 -3.56 23.93
C SER A 110 -12.21 -2.09 24.28
N ASP A 111 -12.48 -1.86 25.56
CA ASP A 111 -12.68 -0.52 26.14
C ASP A 111 -11.35 0.15 26.56
N ARG A 112 -10.20 -0.38 26.16
CA ARG A 112 -8.91 0.17 26.53
C ARG A 112 -8.60 1.43 25.70
N PRO A 113 -8.43 2.60 26.32
CA PRO A 113 -8.15 3.86 25.60
C PRO A 113 -6.91 3.78 24.69
N VAL A 114 -5.87 3.07 25.12
CA VAL A 114 -4.62 2.88 24.36
C VAL A 114 -4.85 2.24 22.99
N LEU A 115 -5.89 1.41 22.85
CA LEU A 115 -6.21 0.77 21.59
C LEU A 115 -6.79 1.77 20.59
N GLY A 116 -7.63 2.71 21.07
CA GLY A 116 -8.13 3.82 20.27
C GLY A 116 -7.00 4.72 19.76
N GLU A 117 -6.08 5.06 20.65
CA GLU A 117 -4.88 5.86 20.29
C GLU A 117 -4.00 5.13 19.27
N ALA A 118 -3.77 3.83 19.44
CA ALA A 118 -2.99 3.03 18.51
C ALA A 118 -3.65 2.92 17.13
N VAL A 119 -4.97 2.71 17.08
CA VAL A 119 -5.74 2.68 15.82
C VAL A 119 -5.71 4.04 15.13
N ALA A 120 -5.79 5.14 15.89
CA ALA A 120 -5.70 6.48 15.33
C ALA A 120 -4.28 6.78 14.77
N ALA A 121 -3.24 6.40 15.51
CA ALA A 121 -1.86 6.61 15.10
C ALA A 121 -1.45 5.78 13.87
N GLY A 122 -1.93 4.52 13.78
CA GLY A 122 -1.65 3.60 12.67
C GLY A 122 -2.72 3.63 11.56
N GLY A 123 -3.51 4.69 11.50
CA GLY A 123 -4.75 4.77 10.71
C GLY A 123 -4.64 4.41 9.25
N GLY A 124 -3.52 4.69 8.59
CA GLY A 124 -3.32 4.45 7.16
C GLY A 124 -2.46 3.23 6.84
N ILE A 125 -1.97 2.50 7.83
CA ILE A 125 -1.11 1.32 7.60
C ILE A 125 -1.95 0.16 7.08
N ARG A 126 -1.49 -0.47 5.98
CA ARG A 126 -2.04 -1.70 5.42
C ARG A 126 -0.98 -2.79 5.38
N ILE A 127 -1.41 -4.04 5.48
CA ILE A 127 -0.52 -5.19 5.35
C ILE A 127 -0.33 -5.50 3.86
N LEU A 128 0.89 -5.34 3.36
CA LEU A 128 1.25 -5.71 1.99
C LEU A 128 1.23 -7.23 1.83
N ARG A 129 0.54 -7.73 0.81
CA ARG A 129 0.54 -9.15 0.46
C ARG A 129 1.74 -9.47 -0.43
N GLN A 130 2.90 -9.52 0.20
CA GLN A 130 4.17 -9.76 -0.47
C GLN A 130 4.29 -11.20 -0.97
N ASP A 131 5.16 -11.43 -1.96
CA ASP A 131 5.59 -12.79 -2.32
C ASP A 131 6.20 -13.50 -1.11
N ALA A 132 5.76 -14.73 -0.84
CA ALA A 132 6.14 -15.45 0.37
C ALA A 132 7.66 -15.73 0.44
N TRP A 133 8.29 -16.01 -0.71
CA TRP A 133 9.74 -16.25 -0.78
C TRP A 133 10.51 -14.96 -0.58
N GLU A 134 10.09 -13.88 -1.21
CA GLU A 134 10.68 -12.55 -1.06
C GLU A 134 10.57 -12.07 0.40
N ALA A 135 9.40 -12.21 1.01
CA ALA A 135 9.19 -11.85 2.42
C ALA A 135 10.07 -12.68 3.36
N LEU A 136 10.19 -13.98 3.13
CA LEU A 136 11.03 -14.87 3.93
C LEU A 136 12.53 -14.49 3.81
N CYS A 137 13.02 -14.26 2.58
CA CYS A 137 14.40 -13.83 2.35
C CYS A 137 14.69 -12.49 3.04
N SER A 138 13.80 -11.51 2.88
CA SER A 138 13.92 -10.21 3.51
C SER A 138 13.92 -10.31 5.03
N PHE A 139 13.05 -11.15 5.59
CA PHE A 139 13.02 -11.42 7.02
C PHE A 139 14.33 -12.02 7.54
N ILE A 140 14.88 -13.02 6.84
CA ILE A 140 16.17 -13.64 7.23
C ILE A 140 17.31 -12.61 7.17
N ILE A 141 17.39 -11.80 6.10
CA ILE A 141 18.42 -10.78 5.91
C ILE A 141 18.29 -9.69 6.98
N SER A 142 17.05 -9.32 7.37
CA SER A 142 16.79 -8.30 8.36
C SER A 142 17.21 -8.68 9.78
N GLN A 143 17.38 -9.99 10.05
CA GLN A 143 17.80 -10.46 11.37
C GLN A 143 19.21 -9.97 11.71
N ASN A 144 19.32 -9.24 12.82
CA ASN A 144 20.58 -8.67 13.30
C ASN A 144 21.29 -7.76 12.26
N ASN A 145 20.51 -7.06 11.44
CA ASN A 145 20.97 -6.16 10.40
C ASN A 145 20.27 -4.78 10.53
N ASN A 146 20.72 -3.79 9.78
CA ASN A 146 20.08 -2.48 9.75
C ASN A 146 19.47 -2.20 8.36
N ILE A 147 18.43 -1.37 8.32
CA ILE A 147 17.67 -1.05 7.10
C ILE A 147 18.56 -0.69 5.90
N PRO A 148 19.63 0.14 6.03
CA PRO A 148 20.47 0.47 4.89
C PRO A 148 21.27 -0.70 4.27
N ARG A 149 21.25 -1.88 4.90
CA ARG A 149 21.96 -3.08 4.42
C ARG A 149 21.03 -4.19 3.95
N ILE A 150 19.73 -4.05 4.16
CA ILE A 150 18.70 -4.97 3.71
C ILE A 150 18.32 -4.62 2.27
#